data_18d9b7c9bbadeab5edbaa25e03272afa
#
_entry.id   18d9b7c9bbadeab5edbaa25e03272afa
#
_cell.length_a   1.000
_cell.length_b   1.000
_cell.length_c   1.000
_cell.angle_alpha   90.00
_cell.angle_beta   90.00
_cell.angle_gamma   90.00
#
_symmetry.space_group_name_H-M   'P 1'
#
loop_
_entity.id
_entity.type
_entity.pdbx_description
1 polymer ?
#
loop_
_entity_poly.entity_id
_entity_poly.type
_entity_poly.pdbx_seq_one_letter_code
_entity_poly.pdbx_strand_id
1 'polypeptide(L)'
;MSDLVDGQDIIDEEEIGMTTVDLTASEVGAKVILTDKLVRQSANNVFSIIGRQLGDGMARKKDTDVIALYTGLNGGTALGADGRSFNAANVHAIISNAKANKFGSQLYIIHHPNAVATLSKEAATTAGNNAEISSGWSADLLSNFYSGLRPINGVPIFEDGNIEKTGSVDSGYGVIADKTALAALTSVDTRTERQRDASLRATEIVMTADYGVFELDDTKGAAIQFEMGDLATS
;
A
#
# COMPACT_ATOMS: atom_id res chain seq x y z
N MET A 1 -33.43 -4.09 -9.65
CA MET A 1 -34.54 -3.40 -8.95
C MET A 1 -35.41 -2.72 -9.98
N SER A 2 -36.64 -3.12 -10.09
CA SER A 2 -37.64 -2.55 -11.00
C SER A 2 -38.59 -1.63 -10.24
N ASP A 3 -39.16 -0.65 -10.94
CA ASP A 3 -40.17 0.24 -10.38
C ASP A 3 -41.46 -0.54 -10.08
N LEU A 4 -42.00 -0.38 -8.89
CA LEU A 4 -43.22 -1.07 -8.47
C LEU A 4 -44.45 -0.30 -8.92
N VAL A 5 -45.41 -1.01 -9.53
CA VAL A 5 -46.72 -0.48 -9.89
C VAL A 5 -47.73 -0.95 -8.85
N ASP A 6 -48.52 -0.02 -8.32
CA ASP A 6 -49.51 -0.31 -7.30
C ASP A 6 -50.56 -1.34 -7.82
N GLY A 7 -50.74 -2.42 -7.05
CA GLY A 7 -51.65 -3.49 -7.41
C GLY A 7 -51.10 -4.55 -8.36
N GLN A 8 -49.83 -4.53 -8.73
CA GLN A 8 -49.15 -5.60 -9.47
C GLN A 8 -48.17 -6.37 -8.57
N ASP A 9 -48.13 -7.67 -8.78
CA ASP A 9 -47.17 -8.56 -8.11
C ASP A 9 -45.76 -8.37 -8.65
N ILE A 10 -44.74 -8.54 -7.82
CA ILE A 10 -43.31 -8.51 -8.24
C ILE A 10 -43.02 -9.84 -8.91
N ILE A 11 -42.95 -9.83 -10.24
CA ILE A 11 -42.75 -11.03 -11.04
C ILE A 11 -41.24 -11.28 -11.31
N ASP A 12 -40.42 -10.21 -11.25
CA ASP A 12 -38.99 -10.30 -11.53
C ASP A 12 -38.21 -10.75 -10.29
N GLU A 13 -37.72 -11.99 -10.28
CA GLU A 13 -36.76 -12.50 -9.33
C GLU A 13 -35.34 -12.02 -9.74
N GLU A 14 -34.70 -11.22 -8.91
CA GLU A 14 -33.30 -10.88 -9.12
C GLU A 14 -32.42 -11.93 -8.42
N GLU A 15 -31.63 -12.65 -9.20
CA GLU A 15 -30.68 -13.62 -8.70
C GLU A 15 -29.43 -12.88 -8.15
N ILE A 16 -29.17 -13.01 -6.86
CA ILE A 16 -27.96 -12.47 -6.25
C ILE A 16 -26.83 -13.47 -6.50
N GLY A 17 -26.04 -13.21 -7.54
CA GLY A 17 -24.82 -13.98 -7.80
C GLY A 17 -23.82 -13.78 -6.67
N MET A 18 -23.43 -14.86 -5.99
CA MET A 18 -22.32 -14.86 -5.03
C MET A 18 -21.09 -15.45 -5.69
N THR A 19 -20.00 -14.67 -5.71
CA THR A 19 -18.68 -15.17 -6.09
C THR A 19 -17.90 -15.48 -4.81
N THR A 20 -17.40 -16.69 -4.68
CA THR A 20 -16.57 -17.12 -3.56
C THR A 20 -15.11 -17.10 -3.98
N VAL A 21 -14.23 -16.60 -3.12
CA VAL A 21 -12.78 -16.64 -3.30
C VAL A 21 -12.20 -17.52 -2.19
N ASP A 22 -11.45 -18.55 -2.58
CA ASP A 22 -10.75 -19.41 -1.63
C ASP A 22 -9.45 -18.74 -1.21
N LEU A 23 -9.32 -18.46 0.10
CA LEU A 23 -8.15 -17.82 0.67
C LEU A 23 -7.23 -18.90 1.27
N THR A 24 -6.06 -19.09 0.67
CA THR A 24 -5.07 -20.07 1.13
C THR A 24 -3.81 -19.36 1.62
N ALA A 25 -3.49 -19.51 2.91
CA ALA A 25 -2.23 -18.99 3.47
C ALA A 25 -1.04 -19.83 3.01
N SER A 26 0.12 -19.19 2.91
CA SER A 26 1.39 -19.83 2.60
C SER A 26 2.43 -19.54 3.68
N GLU A 27 3.27 -20.51 3.97
CA GLU A 27 4.34 -20.36 4.96
C GLU A 27 5.52 -19.60 4.35
N VAL A 28 5.96 -18.56 5.05
CA VAL A 28 7.12 -17.73 4.70
C VAL A 28 8.10 -17.77 5.88
N GLY A 29 9.38 -17.94 5.61
CA GLY A 29 10.37 -17.97 6.67
C GLY A 29 11.75 -17.51 6.24
N ALA A 30 12.56 -17.14 7.23
CA ALA A 30 13.96 -16.80 7.07
C ALA A 30 14.79 -17.48 8.17
N LYS A 31 15.99 -17.92 7.81
CA LYS A 31 16.92 -18.58 8.73
C LYS A 31 18.24 -17.83 8.75
N VAL A 32 18.80 -17.63 9.95
CA VAL A 32 20.12 -17.06 10.16
C VAL A 32 20.92 -17.98 11.09
N ILE A 33 22.19 -18.21 10.75
CA ILE A 33 23.12 -19.05 11.54
C ILE A 33 24.15 -18.14 12.18
N LEU A 34 24.24 -18.18 13.52
CA LEU A 34 25.20 -17.45 14.33
C LEU A 34 26.23 -18.37 14.93
N THR A 35 27.50 -18.22 14.52
CA THR A 35 28.59 -18.99 15.08
C THR A 35 28.99 -18.44 16.45
N ASP A 36 29.42 -19.35 17.35
CA ASP A 36 29.94 -18.99 18.68
C ASP A 36 31.12 -18.04 18.62
N LYS A 37 31.93 -18.11 17.58
CA LYS A 37 33.06 -17.23 17.36
C LYS A 37 32.59 -15.80 17.15
N LEU A 38 31.57 -15.60 16.30
CA LEU A 38 31.00 -14.28 16.03
C LEU A 38 30.39 -13.67 17.30
N VAL A 39 29.62 -14.45 18.05
CA VAL A 39 28.97 -14.00 19.28
C VAL A 39 30.02 -13.58 20.33
N ARG A 40 31.12 -14.34 20.47
CA ARG A 40 32.19 -14.02 21.45
C ARG A 40 33.05 -12.82 21.04
N GLN A 41 33.24 -12.61 19.74
CA GLN A 41 34.11 -11.53 19.24
C GLN A 41 33.35 -10.22 18.98
N SER A 42 32.04 -10.24 19.02
CA SER A 42 31.23 -9.06 18.82
C SER A 42 31.14 -8.24 20.10
N ALA A 43 31.32 -6.91 19.97
CA ALA A 43 31.13 -5.95 21.06
C ALA A 43 29.65 -5.67 21.37
N ASN A 44 28.76 -6.00 20.44
CA ASN A 44 27.31 -5.73 20.52
C ASN A 44 26.51 -7.02 20.69
N ASN A 45 25.28 -6.89 21.16
CA ASN A 45 24.34 -8.01 21.24
C ASN A 45 23.84 -8.39 19.84
N VAL A 46 24.56 -9.32 19.18
CA VAL A 46 24.29 -9.79 17.82
C VAL A 46 22.89 -10.40 17.68
N PHE A 47 22.41 -11.08 18.73
CA PHE A 47 21.06 -11.67 18.71
C PHE A 47 19.96 -10.63 18.58
N SER A 48 20.11 -9.49 19.29
CA SER A 48 19.13 -8.39 19.20
C SER A 48 19.14 -7.74 17.82
N ILE A 49 20.33 -7.55 17.24
CA ILE A 49 20.47 -6.96 15.89
C ILE A 49 19.81 -7.86 14.85
N ILE A 50 20.08 -9.15 14.89
CA ILE A 50 19.52 -10.13 13.94
C ILE A 50 18.00 -10.27 14.13
N GLY A 51 17.52 -10.30 15.38
CA GLY A 51 16.09 -10.35 15.64
C GLY A 51 15.36 -9.16 15.02
N ARG A 52 15.94 -7.95 15.09
CA ARG A 52 15.39 -6.75 14.44
C ARG A 52 15.43 -6.87 12.92
N GLN A 53 16.55 -7.28 12.33
CA GLN A 53 16.69 -7.46 10.88
C GLN A 53 15.71 -8.49 10.31
N LEU A 54 15.51 -9.60 11.02
CA LEU A 54 14.52 -10.61 10.62
C LEU A 54 13.09 -10.06 10.69
N GLY A 55 12.77 -9.30 11.76
CA GLY A 55 11.47 -8.64 11.89
C GLY A 55 11.21 -7.63 10.78
N ASP A 56 12.18 -6.76 10.50
CA ASP A 56 12.11 -5.78 9.40
C ASP A 56 11.98 -6.47 8.04
N GLY A 57 12.72 -7.58 7.82
CA GLY A 57 12.62 -8.38 6.61
C GLY A 57 11.24 -9.00 6.41
N MET A 58 10.63 -9.54 7.48
CA MET A 58 9.29 -10.11 7.43
C MET A 58 8.23 -9.04 7.15
N ALA A 59 8.32 -7.88 7.79
CA ALA A 59 7.41 -6.75 7.55
C ALA A 59 7.50 -6.31 6.08
N ARG A 60 8.71 -6.10 5.57
CA ARG A 60 8.94 -5.71 4.18
C ARG A 60 8.41 -6.76 3.18
N LYS A 61 8.55 -8.05 3.49
CA LYS A 61 8.00 -9.12 2.64
C LYS A 61 6.47 -9.04 2.58
N LYS A 62 5.80 -8.85 3.71
CA LYS A 62 4.34 -8.69 3.77
C LYS A 62 3.87 -7.48 2.94
N ASP A 63 4.54 -6.34 3.07
CA ASP A 63 4.22 -5.13 2.30
C ASP A 63 4.41 -5.35 0.79
N THR A 64 5.52 -5.99 0.40
CA THR A 64 5.80 -6.27 -1.02
C THR A 64 4.75 -7.20 -1.64
N ASP A 65 4.26 -8.19 -0.87
CA ASP A 65 3.21 -9.10 -1.34
C ASP A 65 1.87 -8.37 -1.54
N VAL A 66 1.55 -7.39 -0.68
CA VAL A 66 0.36 -6.53 -0.86
C VAL A 66 0.53 -5.63 -2.08
N ILE A 67 1.71 -5.00 -2.25
CA ILE A 67 2.00 -4.12 -3.40
C ILE A 67 1.87 -4.88 -4.73
N ALA A 68 2.27 -6.15 -4.76
CA ALA A 68 2.17 -6.98 -5.96
C ALA A 68 0.72 -7.16 -6.45
N LEU A 69 -0.28 -7.04 -5.57
CA LEU A 69 -1.70 -7.13 -5.95
C LEU A 69 -2.21 -5.86 -6.63
N TYR A 70 -1.58 -4.70 -6.43
CA TYR A 70 -2.09 -3.42 -6.94
C TYR A 70 -2.32 -3.44 -8.45
N THR A 71 -1.41 -4.06 -9.20
CA THR A 71 -1.48 -4.12 -10.67
C THR A 71 -2.57 -5.05 -11.20
N GLY A 72 -3.14 -5.93 -10.37
CA GLY A 72 -4.28 -6.79 -10.72
C GLY A 72 -5.61 -6.05 -10.70
N LEU A 73 -5.77 -5.07 -9.82
CA LEU A 73 -7.01 -4.34 -9.62
C LEU A 73 -7.51 -3.63 -10.89
N ASN A 74 -8.83 -3.45 -11.01
CA ASN A 74 -9.51 -2.83 -12.15
C ASN A 74 -9.25 -3.55 -13.48
N GLY A 75 -9.23 -4.90 -13.44
CA GLY A 75 -8.90 -5.72 -14.60
C GLY A 75 -7.50 -5.48 -15.14
N GLY A 76 -6.56 -5.07 -14.29
CA GLY A 76 -5.20 -4.72 -14.68
C GLY A 76 -5.06 -3.34 -15.36
N THR A 77 -6.13 -2.52 -15.35
CA THR A 77 -6.07 -1.18 -15.96
C THR A 77 -5.65 -0.15 -14.93
N ALA A 78 -4.40 0.34 -15.05
CA ALA A 78 -3.88 1.39 -14.20
C ALA A 78 -4.45 2.78 -14.57
N LEU A 79 -4.63 3.62 -13.57
CA LEU A 79 -4.92 5.05 -13.74
C LEU A 79 -3.62 5.84 -13.74
N GLY A 80 -3.58 6.94 -14.47
CA GLY A 80 -2.35 7.71 -14.68
C GLY A 80 -1.55 7.16 -15.85
N ALA A 81 -0.25 7.46 -15.91
CA ALA A 81 0.66 6.96 -16.93
C ALA A 81 2.14 7.13 -16.51
N ASP A 82 3.02 6.34 -17.14
CA ASP A 82 4.47 6.46 -16.99
C ASP A 82 4.96 7.91 -17.28
N GLY A 83 5.81 8.45 -16.39
CA GLY A 83 6.35 9.80 -16.49
C GLY A 83 5.36 10.93 -16.17
N ARG A 84 4.17 10.65 -15.66
CA ARG A 84 3.24 11.67 -15.18
C ARG A 84 3.52 12.00 -13.71
N SER A 85 3.56 13.28 -13.41
CA SER A 85 3.75 13.76 -12.04
C SER A 85 2.51 13.52 -11.18
N PHE A 86 2.73 13.12 -9.94
CA PHE A 86 1.69 12.99 -8.91
C PHE A 86 1.33 14.36 -8.36
N ASN A 87 0.58 15.15 -9.13
CA ASN A 87 0.16 16.51 -8.81
C ASN A 87 -1.31 16.59 -8.36
N ALA A 88 -1.72 17.73 -7.83
CA ALA A 88 -3.08 17.91 -7.30
C ALA A 88 -4.17 17.66 -8.36
N ALA A 89 -3.96 18.09 -9.60
CA ALA A 89 -4.92 17.89 -10.69
C ALA A 89 -5.11 16.39 -11.01
N ASN A 90 -4.00 15.64 -11.09
CA ASN A 90 -4.03 14.19 -11.36
C ASN A 90 -4.67 13.42 -10.19
N VAL A 91 -4.36 13.80 -8.94
CA VAL A 91 -4.97 13.18 -7.74
C VAL A 91 -6.49 13.43 -7.72
N HIS A 92 -6.93 14.65 -8.02
CA HIS A 92 -8.37 14.94 -8.13
C HIS A 92 -9.05 14.12 -9.24
N ALA A 93 -8.38 13.94 -10.39
CA ALA A 93 -8.91 13.14 -11.50
C ALA A 93 -9.06 11.67 -11.09
N ILE A 94 -8.08 11.10 -10.39
CA ILE A 94 -8.13 9.72 -9.90
C ILE A 94 -9.26 9.53 -8.88
N ILE A 95 -9.37 10.44 -7.91
CA ILE A 95 -10.45 10.39 -6.91
C ILE A 95 -11.82 10.53 -7.58
N SER A 96 -11.95 11.42 -8.56
CA SER A 96 -13.18 11.58 -9.33
C SER A 96 -13.53 10.31 -10.11
N ASN A 97 -12.54 9.68 -10.75
CA ASN A 97 -12.72 8.40 -11.45
C ASN A 97 -13.17 7.29 -10.49
N ALA A 98 -12.51 7.14 -9.34
CA ALA A 98 -12.88 6.15 -8.33
C ALA A 98 -14.30 6.32 -7.80
N LYS A 99 -14.73 7.58 -7.57
CA LYS A 99 -16.10 7.88 -7.15
C LYS A 99 -17.13 7.65 -8.26
N ALA A 100 -16.81 7.98 -9.51
CA ALA A 100 -17.67 7.75 -10.67
C ALA A 100 -17.88 6.25 -10.92
N ASN A 101 -16.83 5.44 -10.75
CA ASN A 101 -16.88 3.98 -10.86
C ASN A 101 -17.35 3.26 -9.60
N LYS A 102 -17.77 4.01 -8.56
CA LYS A 102 -18.36 3.47 -7.33
C LYS A 102 -17.44 2.48 -6.59
N PHE A 103 -16.13 2.77 -6.52
CA PHE A 103 -15.18 1.88 -5.82
C PHE A 103 -15.56 1.65 -4.36
N GLY A 104 -16.11 2.66 -3.67
CA GLY A 104 -16.59 2.55 -2.30
C GLY A 104 -16.64 3.90 -1.58
N SER A 105 -16.95 3.85 -0.29
CA SER A 105 -17.06 5.05 0.56
C SER A 105 -15.80 5.34 1.37
N GLN A 106 -14.93 4.32 1.59
CA GLN A 106 -13.74 4.41 2.41
C GLN A 106 -12.47 4.30 1.57
N LEU A 107 -12.34 5.19 0.59
CA LEU A 107 -11.21 5.24 -0.31
C LEU A 107 -9.92 5.66 0.43
N TYR A 108 -8.80 5.06 0.01
CA TYR A 108 -7.45 5.47 0.40
C TYR A 108 -6.52 5.42 -0.82
N ILE A 109 -5.44 6.18 -0.75
CA ILE A 109 -4.38 6.19 -1.77
C ILE A 109 -3.08 5.82 -1.08
N ILE A 110 -2.29 4.92 -1.69
CA ILE A 110 -0.92 4.60 -1.26
C ILE A 110 -0.01 4.80 -2.46
N HIS A 111 1.08 5.56 -2.28
CA HIS A 111 2.11 5.72 -3.30
C HIS A 111 3.49 5.91 -2.68
N HIS A 112 4.54 5.87 -3.51
CA HIS A 112 5.91 6.07 -3.08
C HIS A 112 6.13 7.48 -2.49
N PRO A 113 6.98 7.64 -1.44
CA PRO A 113 7.23 8.93 -0.79
C PRO A 113 7.66 10.05 -1.74
N ASN A 114 8.47 9.75 -2.77
CA ASN A 114 8.91 10.77 -3.73
C ASN A 114 7.75 11.34 -4.55
N ALA A 115 6.79 10.49 -4.96
CA ALA A 115 5.59 10.95 -5.66
C ALA A 115 4.75 11.87 -4.77
N VAL A 116 4.51 11.45 -3.52
CA VAL A 116 3.75 12.25 -2.56
C VAL A 116 4.47 13.55 -2.18
N ALA A 117 5.81 13.54 -2.12
CA ALA A 117 6.60 14.75 -1.90
C ALA A 117 6.47 15.76 -3.07
N THR A 118 6.31 15.28 -4.32
CA THR A 118 6.03 16.15 -5.48
C THR A 118 4.71 16.89 -5.28
N LEU A 119 3.65 16.21 -4.82
CA LEU A 119 2.38 16.84 -4.49
C LEU A 119 2.53 17.89 -3.38
N SER A 120 3.30 17.59 -2.33
CA SER A 120 3.57 18.53 -1.23
C SER A 120 4.31 19.78 -1.71
N LYS A 121 5.31 19.61 -2.60
CA LYS A 121 6.07 20.70 -3.21
C LYS A 121 5.17 21.61 -4.06
N GLU A 122 4.27 21.02 -4.85
CA GLU A 122 3.31 21.79 -5.66
C GLU A 122 2.38 22.63 -4.77
N ALA A 123 1.82 22.02 -3.71
CA ALA A 123 0.98 22.73 -2.75
C ALA A 123 1.70 23.89 -2.09
N ALA A 124 2.96 23.72 -1.67
CA ALA A 124 3.77 24.77 -1.08
C ALA A 124 4.10 25.90 -2.08
N THR A 125 4.39 25.56 -3.34
CA THR A 125 4.71 26.53 -4.40
C THR A 125 3.48 27.35 -4.80
N THR A 126 2.33 26.69 -4.93
CA THR A 126 1.06 27.37 -5.26
C THR A 126 0.63 28.32 -4.15
N ALA A 127 0.79 27.93 -2.89
CA ALA A 127 0.50 28.81 -1.74
C ALA A 127 1.41 30.07 -1.69
N GLY A 128 2.65 29.96 -2.20
CA GLY A 128 3.60 31.09 -2.23
C GLY A 128 3.41 32.06 -3.39
N ASN A 129 2.83 31.62 -4.52
CA ASN A 129 2.78 32.41 -5.77
C ASN A 129 1.41 33.01 -6.09
N ASN A 130 0.32 32.55 -5.52
CA ASN A 130 -1.02 33.04 -5.81
C ASN A 130 -1.63 33.75 -4.60
N ALA A 131 -1.56 35.07 -4.62
CA ALA A 131 -2.25 35.94 -3.66
C ALA A 131 -3.79 35.87 -3.75
N GLU A 132 -4.33 35.14 -4.72
CA GLU A 132 -5.78 35.01 -4.96
C GLU A 132 -6.41 33.74 -4.36
N ILE A 133 -5.62 32.76 -3.91
CA ILE A 133 -6.16 31.63 -3.15
C ILE A 133 -6.41 32.12 -1.74
N SER A 134 -7.67 32.09 -1.29
CA SER A 134 -8.03 32.57 0.05
C SER A 134 -7.13 31.92 1.11
N SER A 135 -6.57 32.76 1.98
CA SER A 135 -5.59 32.36 3.02
C SER A 135 -6.06 31.20 3.93
N GLY A 136 -7.37 30.96 4.00
CA GLY A 136 -7.95 29.84 4.74
C GLY A 136 -7.74 28.49 4.08
N TRP A 137 -7.90 28.40 2.76
CA TRP A 137 -7.77 27.14 2.04
C TRP A 137 -6.32 26.65 1.99
N SER A 138 -5.37 27.56 1.79
CA SER A 138 -3.94 27.22 1.81
C SER A 138 -3.44 26.85 3.20
N ALA A 139 -3.95 27.45 4.27
CA ALA A 139 -3.59 27.11 5.65
C ALA A 139 -4.10 25.72 6.05
N ASP A 140 -5.32 25.35 5.66
CA ASP A 140 -5.87 24.03 5.91
C ASP A 140 -5.15 22.94 5.12
N LEU A 141 -4.79 23.19 3.87
CA LEU A 141 -4.00 22.28 3.07
C LEU A 141 -2.61 22.06 3.66
N LEU A 142 -1.90 23.12 4.05
CA LEU A 142 -0.60 23.01 4.72
C LEU A 142 -0.72 22.31 6.07
N SER A 143 -1.70 22.62 6.89
CA SER A 143 -1.92 21.96 8.19
C SER A 143 -2.15 20.47 8.01
N ASN A 144 -2.95 20.06 7.04
CA ASN A 144 -3.22 18.66 6.75
C ASN A 144 -1.99 17.92 6.17
N PHE A 145 -1.14 18.60 5.39
CA PHE A 145 0.12 18.05 4.90
C PHE A 145 1.12 17.78 6.02
N TYR A 146 1.22 18.66 7.01
CA TYR A 146 2.14 18.49 8.14
C TYR A 146 1.63 17.54 9.22
N SER A 147 0.34 17.23 9.27
CA SER A 147 -0.24 16.32 10.26
C SER A 147 -0.06 14.82 9.94
N GLY A 148 0.58 14.47 8.81
CA GLY A 148 0.83 13.09 8.41
C GLY A 148 -0.34 12.36 7.75
N LEU A 149 -1.58 12.83 7.92
CA LEU A 149 -2.74 12.44 7.12
C LEU A 149 -3.01 13.56 6.11
N ARG A 150 -2.97 13.23 4.83
CA ARG A 150 -3.13 14.19 3.73
C ARG A 150 -4.44 13.95 2.97
N PRO A 151 -5.61 14.28 3.55
CA PRO A 151 -6.88 14.04 2.87
C PRO A 151 -7.08 15.06 1.76
N ILE A 152 -7.15 14.59 0.52
CA ILE A 152 -7.66 15.35 -0.61
C ILE A 152 -9.05 14.84 -0.91
N ASN A 153 -10.05 15.74 -0.93
CA ASN A 153 -11.47 15.39 -1.09
C ASN A 153 -11.96 14.30 -0.11
N GLY A 154 -11.39 14.28 1.12
CA GLY A 154 -11.72 13.30 2.14
C GLY A 154 -11.05 11.93 1.96
N VAL A 155 -10.13 11.79 0.99
CA VAL A 155 -9.36 10.54 0.74
C VAL A 155 -7.97 10.69 1.34
N PRO A 156 -7.59 9.88 2.33
CA PRO A 156 -6.26 9.90 2.91
C PRO A 156 -5.21 9.36 1.94
N ILE A 157 -4.00 9.94 2.00
CA ILE A 157 -2.86 9.53 1.17
C ILE A 157 -1.77 9.03 2.09
N PHE A 158 -1.35 7.78 1.88
CA PHE A 158 -0.28 7.11 2.62
C PHE A 158 0.97 6.97 1.75
N GLU A 159 2.11 6.79 2.40
CA GLU A 159 3.40 6.61 1.76
C GLU A 159 3.94 5.21 2.05
N ASP A 160 4.46 4.54 1.01
CA ASP A 160 5.15 3.26 1.14
C ASP A 160 6.42 3.27 0.30
N GLY A 161 7.57 3.14 0.98
CA GLY A 161 8.89 3.12 0.34
C GLY A 161 9.26 1.78 -0.30
N ASN A 162 8.45 0.73 -0.15
CA ASN A 162 8.68 -0.59 -0.76
C ASN A 162 8.14 -0.68 -2.20
N ILE A 163 7.46 0.37 -2.69
CA ILE A 163 7.03 0.44 -4.09
C ILE A 163 8.25 0.59 -4.99
N GLU A 164 8.48 -0.40 -5.86
CA GLU A 164 9.62 -0.40 -6.77
C GLU A 164 9.39 0.48 -8.00
N LYS A 165 10.50 1.03 -8.53
CA LYS A 165 10.49 1.77 -9.79
C LYS A 165 10.25 0.81 -10.95
N THR A 166 9.26 1.14 -11.78
CA THR A 166 8.92 0.41 -13.01
C THR A 166 8.73 1.40 -14.15
N GLY A 167 8.95 0.94 -15.37
CA GLY A 167 8.86 1.82 -16.54
C GLY A 167 10.17 2.47 -16.93
N SER A 168 10.13 3.28 -18.00
CA SER A 168 11.31 3.93 -18.58
C SER A 168 11.66 5.27 -17.93
N VAL A 169 10.80 5.82 -17.07
CA VAL A 169 10.89 7.18 -16.52
C VAL A 169 10.74 7.16 -14.98
N ASP A 170 11.34 6.19 -14.31
CA ASP A 170 11.28 6.08 -12.83
C ASP A 170 9.87 6.18 -12.24
N SER A 171 8.89 5.59 -12.89
CA SER A 171 7.52 5.53 -12.38
C SER A 171 7.30 4.30 -11.51
N GLY A 172 6.24 4.29 -10.71
CA GLY A 172 5.85 3.14 -9.93
C GLY A 172 4.35 3.00 -9.77
N TYR A 173 3.93 1.80 -9.36
CA TYR A 173 2.54 1.49 -9.16
C TYR A 173 2.15 1.66 -7.69
N GLY A 174 1.39 2.70 -7.39
CA GLY A 174 0.61 2.82 -6.17
C GLY A 174 -0.79 2.26 -6.36
N VAL A 175 -1.69 2.57 -5.44
CA VAL A 175 -3.08 2.12 -5.46
C VAL A 175 -4.04 3.20 -4.98
N ILE A 176 -5.22 3.26 -5.59
CA ILE A 176 -6.43 3.83 -5.00
C ILE A 176 -7.43 2.71 -4.82
N ALA A 177 -7.89 2.48 -3.61
CA ALA A 177 -8.80 1.37 -3.32
C ALA A 177 -9.74 1.71 -2.16
N ASP A 178 -10.84 0.97 -2.09
CA ASP A 178 -11.68 0.89 -0.90
C ASP A 178 -11.14 -0.21 0.04
N LYS A 179 -11.45 -0.15 1.32
CA LYS A 179 -11.04 -1.15 2.31
C LYS A 179 -11.50 -2.57 2.00
N THR A 180 -12.51 -2.72 1.16
CA THR A 180 -13.06 -4.01 0.76
C THR A 180 -12.39 -4.62 -0.47
N ALA A 181 -11.45 -3.90 -1.12
CA ALA A 181 -10.77 -4.38 -2.31
C ALA A 181 -9.77 -5.51 -2.02
N LEU A 182 -9.03 -5.39 -0.92
CA LEU A 182 -7.96 -6.31 -0.56
C LEU A 182 -8.20 -6.93 0.82
N ALA A 183 -7.72 -8.15 1.02
CA ALA A 183 -7.72 -8.82 2.31
C ALA A 183 -6.36 -9.45 2.64
N ALA A 184 -6.03 -9.45 3.91
CA ALA A 184 -4.92 -10.21 4.46
C ALA A 184 -5.45 -11.29 5.40
N LEU A 185 -5.05 -12.53 5.18
CA LEU A 185 -5.32 -13.66 6.04
C LEU A 185 -4.04 -14.00 6.79
N THR A 186 -4.09 -14.10 8.11
CA THR A 186 -2.99 -14.61 8.93
C THR A 186 -3.45 -15.89 9.61
N SER A 187 -2.83 -17.00 9.25
CA SER A 187 -3.08 -18.32 9.86
C SER A 187 -2.20 -18.50 11.11
N VAL A 188 -0.90 -18.23 10.95
CA VAL A 188 0.06 -18.23 12.07
C VAL A 188 0.84 -16.92 12.05
N ASP A 189 0.80 -16.22 13.18
CA ASP A 189 1.54 -14.97 13.33
C ASP A 189 3.06 -15.23 13.34
N THR A 190 3.84 -14.16 13.12
CA THR A 190 5.30 -14.23 13.09
C THR A 190 5.84 -14.80 14.40
N ARG A 191 6.56 -15.93 14.31
CA ARG A 191 7.22 -16.59 15.44
C ARG A 191 8.70 -16.78 15.16
N THR A 192 9.49 -16.82 16.23
CA THR A 192 10.94 -17.04 16.16
C THR A 192 11.30 -18.27 16.97
N GLU A 193 11.99 -19.20 16.36
CA GLU A 193 12.51 -20.40 17.00
C GLU A 193 14.05 -20.40 16.98
N ARG A 194 14.65 -21.00 18.01
CA ARG A 194 16.10 -21.11 18.13
C ARG A 194 16.48 -22.57 18.27
N GLN A 195 17.48 -23.00 17.51
CA GLN A 195 18.06 -24.32 17.62
C GLN A 195 19.57 -24.23 17.78
N ARG A 196 20.12 -25.04 18.66
CA ARG A 196 21.56 -25.20 18.83
C ARG A 196 22.07 -26.31 17.94
N ASP A 197 23.02 -26.02 17.03
CA ASP A 197 23.77 -27.00 16.29
C ASP A 197 25.18 -27.13 16.90
N ALA A 198 25.43 -28.28 17.53
CA ALA A 198 26.68 -28.52 18.20
C ALA A 198 27.82 -28.81 17.21
N SER A 199 27.52 -29.41 16.06
CA SER A 199 28.50 -29.75 15.01
C SER A 199 29.03 -28.50 14.31
N LEU A 200 28.17 -27.54 14.04
CA LEU A 200 28.53 -26.23 13.49
C LEU A 200 29.04 -25.25 14.56
N ARG A 201 28.91 -25.58 15.85
CA ARG A 201 29.19 -24.66 16.96
C ARG A 201 28.47 -23.30 16.74
N ALA A 202 27.20 -23.39 16.39
CA ALA A 202 26.37 -22.25 16.00
C ALA A 202 24.97 -22.35 16.62
N THR A 203 24.31 -21.23 16.70
CA THR A 203 22.88 -21.13 17.01
C THR A 203 22.15 -20.72 15.75
N GLU A 204 21.15 -21.51 15.38
CA GLU A 204 20.23 -21.18 14.30
C GLU A 204 19.05 -20.42 14.86
N ILE A 205 18.67 -19.36 14.16
CA ILE A 205 17.46 -18.58 14.44
C ILE A 205 16.59 -18.67 13.19
N VAL A 206 15.39 -19.19 13.35
CA VAL A 206 14.40 -19.33 12.28
C VAL A 206 13.20 -18.47 12.64
N MET A 207 12.78 -17.62 11.71
CA MET A 207 11.56 -16.85 11.83
C MET A 207 10.59 -17.34 10.76
N THR A 208 9.37 -17.67 11.15
CA THR A 208 8.31 -18.15 10.25
C THR A 208 7.02 -17.40 10.50
N ALA A 209 6.22 -17.24 9.44
CA ALA A 209 4.85 -16.76 9.49
C ALA A 209 4.04 -17.48 8.41
N ASP A 210 2.76 -17.71 8.67
CA ASP A 210 1.85 -18.29 7.70
C ASP A 210 0.72 -17.30 7.42
N TYR A 211 0.74 -16.70 6.23
CA TYR A 211 -0.19 -15.66 5.82
C TYR A 211 -0.46 -15.71 4.32
N GLY A 212 -1.50 -15.02 3.90
CA GLY A 212 -1.81 -14.77 2.50
C GLY A 212 -2.43 -13.40 2.31
N VAL A 213 -2.19 -12.78 1.17
CA VAL A 213 -2.81 -11.53 0.75
C VAL A 213 -3.58 -11.77 -0.53
N PHE A 214 -4.77 -11.20 -0.62
CA PHE A 214 -5.73 -11.53 -1.67
C PHE A 214 -6.47 -10.30 -2.15
N GLU A 215 -6.81 -10.33 -3.41
CA GLU A 215 -7.76 -9.44 -4.01
C GLU A 215 -9.17 -10.02 -3.79
N LEU A 216 -10.06 -9.26 -3.14
CA LEU A 216 -11.44 -9.67 -2.88
C LEU A 216 -12.41 -9.15 -3.93
N ASP A 217 -12.24 -7.92 -4.36
CA ASP A 217 -13.13 -7.27 -5.32
C ASP A 217 -12.33 -6.34 -6.23
N ASP A 218 -12.10 -6.81 -7.44
CA ASP A 218 -11.37 -6.11 -8.50
C ASP A 218 -11.99 -4.73 -8.85
N THR A 219 -13.30 -4.61 -8.70
CA THR A 219 -14.03 -3.38 -9.02
C THR A 219 -13.93 -2.28 -7.95
N LYS A 220 -13.27 -2.56 -6.82
CA LYS A 220 -13.17 -1.64 -5.67
C LYS A 220 -11.82 -0.93 -5.56
N GLY A 221 -10.96 -1.06 -6.53
CA GLY A 221 -9.66 -0.40 -6.55
C GLY A 221 -9.07 -0.35 -7.94
N ALA A 222 -8.00 0.43 -8.10
CA ALA A 222 -7.19 0.48 -9.32
C ALA A 222 -5.74 0.79 -8.97
N ALA A 223 -4.81 0.22 -9.74
CA ALA A 223 -3.43 0.69 -9.72
C ALA A 223 -3.35 2.14 -10.20
N ILE A 224 -2.44 2.92 -9.63
CA ILE A 224 -2.11 4.27 -10.08
C ILE A 224 -0.64 4.33 -10.46
N GLN A 225 -0.34 4.82 -11.66
CA GLN A 225 1.04 4.89 -12.17
C GLN A 225 1.48 6.34 -12.29
N PHE A 226 2.53 6.72 -11.52
CA PHE A 226 3.12 8.04 -11.53
C PHE A 226 4.62 8.00 -11.35
N GLU A 227 5.27 9.11 -11.73
CA GLU A 227 6.70 9.33 -11.56
C GLU A 227 7.09 9.32 -10.07
N MET A 228 8.18 8.62 -9.75
CA MET A 228 8.80 8.54 -8.43
C MET A 228 10.28 8.94 -8.50
N GLY A 229 10.67 9.76 -9.48
CA GLY A 229 12.04 10.22 -9.64
C GLY A 229 12.61 10.85 -8.37
N ASP A 230 13.93 10.77 -8.19
CA ASP A 230 14.58 11.34 -7.03
C ASP A 230 14.41 12.86 -7.04
N LEU A 231 13.93 13.41 -5.91
CA LEU A 231 13.84 14.85 -5.75
C LEU A 231 15.25 15.43 -5.60
N ALA A 232 15.57 16.48 -6.37
CA ALA A 232 16.84 17.16 -6.23
C ALA A 232 16.99 17.73 -4.83
N THR A 233 18.03 17.30 -4.12
CA THR A 233 18.47 17.82 -2.84
C THR A 233 19.61 18.80 -3.10
N SER A 234 19.31 20.00 -3.59
CA SER A 234 20.32 21.03 -3.79
C SER A 234 20.48 21.90 -2.59
#